data_d4b475ee3ec9e54b0b612597f7e326c7
#
_entry.id   d4b475ee3ec9e54b0b612597f7e326c7
#
_cell.length_a   1.000
_cell.length_b   1.000
_cell.length_c   1.000
_cell.angle_alpha   90.00
_cell.angle_beta   90.00
_cell.angle_gamma   90.00
#
_symmetry.space_group_name_H-M   'P 1'
#
loop_
_entity.id
_entity.type
_entity.pdbx_description
1 polymer ?
#
loop_
_entity_poly.entity_id
_entity_poly.type
_entity_poly.pdbx_seq_one_letter_code
_entity_poly.pdbx_strand_id
1 'polypeptide(L)'
;LWDDTNKLLSDVTPVANGSLLNEIPFQFFGADDNSPEYSKLPLYDLANSNLGHFVLDCDNRDNLHFHGQGMTNIFVENGDDFQEANPNGLDVGAKGKNQFGINDRVEIVQIEATGAIPSEMLRDEDRMVMSGAQLVTDNSANETLGAKRIDANASMSALKRISYNISDGFKQLFTWTAQFLGEESTSTYKLNSDFITDDLTPEMINAHMALVQGGILPAVTLNEVARKAELTDKTDEEIAQALTDQNLL
;
A
#
# COMPACT_ATOMS: atom_id res chain seq x y z
N LEU A 1 -17.50 -23.09 -30.26
CA LEU A 1 -18.72 -22.33 -29.88
C LEU A 1 -19.71 -23.29 -29.27
N TRP A 2 -20.31 -22.91 -28.16
CA TRP A 2 -21.34 -23.67 -27.45
C TRP A 2 -22.62 -22.88 -27.46
N ASP A 3 -23.78 -23.54 -27.50
CA ASP A 3 -25.08 -22.89 -27.33
C ASP A 3 -25.48 -22.80 -25.85
N ASP A 4 -26.62 -22.15 -25.57
CA ASP A 4 -27.15 -21.97 -24.22
C ASP A 4 -27.54 -23.29 -23.53
N THR A 5 -27.54 -24.41 -24.28
CA THR A 5 -27.80 -25.76 -23.77
C THR A 5 -26.55 -26.60 -23.59
N ASN A 6 -25.36 -25.99 -23.65
CA ASN A 6 -24.05 -26.67 -23.61
C ASN A 6 -23.83 -27.68 -24.75
N LYS A 7 -24.45 -27.45 -25.91
CA LYS A 7 -24.21 -28.23 -27.10
C LYS A 7 -23.12 -27.61 -27.96
N LEU A 8 -22.11 -28.35 -28.35
CA LEU A 8 -21.05 -27.88 -29.23
C LEU A 8 -21.61 -27.56 -30.61
N LEU A 9 -21.59 -26.32 -31.03
CA LEU A 9 -22.04 -25.82 -32.33
C LEU A 9 -20.95 -25.93 -33.39
N SER A 10 -19.73 -25.58 -33.03
CA SER A 10 -18.57 -25.68 -33.91
C SER A 10 -17.30 -25.87 -33.09
N ASP A 11 -16.40 -26.69 -33.64
CA ASP A 11 -15.03 -26.81 -33.15
C ASP A 11 -14.12 -26.12 -34.15
N VAL A 12 -13.39 -25.10 -33.67
CA VAL A 12 -12.47 -24.31 -34.49
C VAL A 12 -11.11 -24.35 -33.80
N THR A 13 -10.17 -25.00 -34.48
CA THR A 13 -8.78 -24.99 -34.00
C THR A 13 -8.16 -23.65 -34.36
N PRO A 14 -7.62 -22.87 -33.38
CA PRO A 14 -7.00 -21.60 -33.67
C PRO A 14 -5.75 -21.75 -34.51
N VAL A 15 -5.60 -20.89 -35.51
CA VAL A 15 -4.48 -20.89 -36.45
C VAL A 15 -3.85 -19.51 -36.44
N ALA A 16 -2.53 -19.45 -36.35
CA ALA A 16 -1.76 -18.23 -36.49
C ALA A 16 -0.89 -18.32 -37.77
N ASN A 17 -1.06 -17.38 -38.70
CA ASN A 17 -0.32 -17.34 -39.94
C ASN A 17 -0.26 -18.69 -40.67
N GLY A 18 -1.38 -19.40 -40.76
CA GLY A 18 -1.50 -20.71 -41.44
C GLY A 18 -0.97 -21.89 -40.66
N SER A 19 -0.42 -21.72 -39.47
CA SER A 19 0.05 -22.79 -38.58
C SER A 19 -0.87 -22.95 -37.37
N LEU A 20 -1.06 -24.17 -36.92
CA LEU A 20 -1.84 -24.48 -35.72
C LEU A 20 -1.13 -23.89 -34.49
N LEU A 21 -1.88 -23.25 -33.63
CA LEU A 21 -1.38 -22.84 -32.31
C LEU A 21 -1.28 -24.07 -31.41
N ASN A 22 -0.15 -24.26 -30.74
CA ASN A 22 0.10 -25.34 -29.80
C ASN A 22 -0.51 -25.08 -28.41
N GLU A 23 -0.95 -23.85 -28.15
CA GLU A 23 -1.49 -23.39 -26.88
C GLU A 23 -2.62 -22.38 -27.12
N ILE A 24 -3.47 -22.18 -26.10
CA ILE A 24 -4.52 -21.15 -26.15
C ILE A 24 -3.86 -19.80 -25.85
N PRO A 25 -3.99 -18.77 -26.73
CA PRO A 25 -3.38 -17.46 -26.52
C PRO A 25 -4.17 -16.66 -25.46
N PHE A 26 -4.11 -17.14 -24.24
CA PHE A 26 -4.78 -16.53 -23.09
C PHE A 26 -3.80 -16.49 -21.91
N GLN A 27 -3.58 -15.31 -21.34
CA GLN A 27 -2.64 -15.07 -20.26
C GLN A 27 -3.36 -14.67 -18.98
N PHE A 28 -3.08 -15.38 -17.90
CA PHE A 28 -3.44 -14.96 -16.56
C PHE A 28 -2.38 -14.01 -16.01
N PHE A 29 -2.81 -13.04 -15.19
CA PHE A 29 -1.94 -12.15 -14.43
C PHE A 29 -2.29 -12.27 -12.96
N GLY A 30 -1.34 -12.72 -12.15
CA GLY A 30 -1.51 -12.91 -10.72
C GLY A 30 -0.47 -12.15 -9.89
N ALA A 31 -0.76 -11.97 -8.62
CA ALA A 31 0.16 -11.31 -7.69
C ALA A 31 1.35 -12.20 -7.31
N ASP A 32 1.13 -13.51 -7.17
CA ASP A 32 2.16 -14.47 -6.80
C ASP A 32 2.82 -15.09 -8.05
N ASP A 33 2.01 -15.52 -9.00
CA ASP A 33 2.43 -16.05 -10.29
C ASP A 33 1.34 -15.83 -11.34
N ASN A 34 1.60 -16.23 -12.58
CA ASN A 34 0.66 -16.12 -13.70
C ASN A 34 -0.16 -17.41 -13.90
N SER A 35 -0.39 -18.19 -12.87
CA SER A 35 -1.24 -19.38 -12.90
C SER A 35 -2.74 -19.02 -12.84
N PRO A 36 -3.64 -19.93 -13.24
CA PRO A 36 -5.09 -19.72 -13.09
C PRO A 36 -5.59 -19.84 -11.65
N GLU A 37 -4.72 -20.12 -10.69
CA GLU A 37 -5.06 -20.25 -9.29
C GLU A 37 -5.23 -18.89 -8.62
N TYR A 38 -5.99 -18.85 -7.53
CA TYR A 38 -6.22 -17.62 -6.78
C TYR A 38 -4.97 -17.23 -5.98
N SER A 39 -4.40 -16.09 -6.30
CA SER A 39 -3.35 -15.48 -5.48
C SER A 39 -3.95 -14.75 -4.28
N LYS A 40 -3.23 -14.73 -3.15
CA LYS A 40 -3.58 -13.86 -2.03
C LYS A 40 -3.49 -12.39 -2.47
N LEU A 41 -4.52 -11.60 -2.13
CA LEU A 41 -4.52 -10.17 -2.44
C LEU A 41 -3.43 -9.47 -1.61
N PRO A 42 -2.46 -8.78 -2.24
CA PRO A 42 -1.33 -8.16 -1.53
C PRO A 42 -1.73 -7.13 -0.48
N LEU A 43 -2.85 -6.43 -0.71
CA LEU A 43 -3.37 -5.38 0.20
C LEU A 43 -4.40 -5.90 1.20
N TYR A 44 -4.67 -7.20 1.26
CA TYR A 44 -5.74 -7.75 2.10
C TYR A 44 -5.52 -7.46 3.59
N ASP A 45 -4.30 -7.70 4.08
CA ASP A 45 -3.98 -7.50 5.49
C ASP A 45 -4.00 -6.00 5.86
N LEU A 46 -3.55 -5.15 4.96
CA LEU A 46 -3.63 -3.69 5.11
C LEU A 46 -5.09 -3.20 5.15
N ALA A 47 -5.94 -3.71 4.26
CA ALA A 47 -7.35 -3.37 4.21
C ALA A 47 -8.09 -3.79 5.50
N ASN A 48 -7.78 -4.97 6.04
CA ASN A 48 -8.35 -5.44 7.30
C ASN A 48 -7.90 -4.58 8.49
N SER A 49 -6.62 -4.21 8.56
CA SER A 49 -6.13 -3.31 9.61
C SER A 49 -6.78 -1.93 9.52
N ASN A 50 -6.94 -1.38 8.31
CA ASN A 50 -7.63 -0.11 8.09
C ASN A 50 -9.11 -0.16 8.51
N LEU A 51 -9.80 -1.27 8.24
CA LEU A 51 -11.18 -1.46 8.68
C LEU A 51 -11.27 -1.51 10.21
N GLY A 52 -10.35 -2.23 10.86
CA GLY A 52 -10.26 -2.26 12.33
C GLY A 52 -10.03 -0.88 12.93
N HIS A 53 -9.06 -0.13 12.38
CA HIS A 53 -8.77 1.23 12.79
C HIS A 53 -9.99 2.16 12.62
N PHE A 54 -10.73 2.04 11.52
CA PHE A 54 -11.95 2.82 11.29
C PHE A 54 -13.04 2.53 12.35
N VAL A 55 -13.24 1.27 12.72
CA VAL A 55 -14.19 0.90 13.80
C VAL A 55 -13.77 1.51 15.13
N LEU A 56 -12.48 1.43 15.47
CA LEU A 56 -11.94 2.03 16.68
C LEU A 56 -12.06 3.57 16.69
N ASP A 57 -11.90 4.24 15.54
CA ASP A 57 -12.12 5.70 15.43
C ASP A 57 -13.58 6.05 15.72
N CYS A 58 -14.54 5.27 15.22
CA CYS A 58 -15.95 5.45 15.53
C CYS A 58 -16.21 5.30 17.03
N ASP A 59 -15.71 4.23 17.66
CA ASP A 59 -15.86 3.97 19.09
C ASP A 59 -15.18 5.08 19.92
N ASN A 60 -14.04 5.57 19.48
CA ASN A 60 -13.33 6.66 20.14
C ASN A 60 -14.13 7.97 20.11
N ARG A 61 -14.75 8.29 18.98
CA ARG A 61 -15.61 9.47 18.83
C ARG A 61 -16.85 9.38 19.69
N ASP A 62 -17.48 8.21 19.76
CA ASP A 62 -18.62 7.97 20.64
C ASP A 62 -18.22 8.13 22.10
N ASN A 63 -17.09 7.57 22.51
CA ASN A 63 -16.55 7.73 23.87
C ASN A 63 -16.26 9.21 24.18
N LEU A 64 -15.63 9.94 23.26
CA LEU A 64 -15.39 11.37 23.45
C LEU A 64 -16.69 12.17 23.60
N HIS A 65 -17.74 11.79 22.88
CA HIS A 65 -19.06 12.38 23.03
C HIS A 65 -19.63 12.13 24.42
N PHE A 66 -19.59 10.90 24.93
CA PHE A 66 -20.05 10.53 26.28
C PHE A 66 -19.18 11.14 27.39
N HIS A 67 -17.87 11.26 27.18
CA HIS A 67 -16.98 11.95 28.13
C HIS A 67 -17.26 13.44 28.22
N GLY A 68 -17.69 14.06 27.12
CA GLY A 68 -18.06 15.50 27.10
C GLY A 68 -19.40 15.80 27.76
N GLN A 69 -20.23 14.77 27.97
CA GLN A 69 -21.58 14.89 28.53
C GLN A 69 -21.72 13.99 29.77
N GLY A 70 -21.21 14.47 30.90
CA GLY A 70 -21.42 13.77 32.17
C GLY A 70 -22.91 13.63 32.48
N MET A 71 -23.35 12.41 32.83
CA MET A 71 -24.71 12.17 33.31
C MET A 71 -24.85 12.72 34.72
N THR A 72 -25.76 13.67 34.90
CA THR A 72 -26.05 14.23 36.22
C THR A 72 -27.21 13.46 36.85
N ASN A 73 -26.95 12.72 37.90
CA ASN A 73 -27.96 12.04 38.70
C ASN A 73 -28.26 12.88 39.94
N ILE A 74 -29.54 13.08 40.20
CA ILE A 74 -30.02 13.83 41.35
C ILE A 74 -30.74 12.86 42.24
N PHE A 75 -30.33 12.78 43.51
CA PHE A 75 -30.97 11.98 44.53
C PHE A 75 -31.57 12.95 45.54
N VAL A 76 -32.92 13.00 45.60
CA VAL A 76 -33.65 13.93 46.48
C VAL A 76 -34.51 13.10 47.45
N GLU A 77 -34.61 13.55 48.71
CA GLU A 77 -35.44 12.91 49.71
C GLU A 77 -36.92 13.22 49.43
N ASN A 78 -37.24 14.48 49.06
CA ASN A 78 -38.56 14.90 48.66
C ASN A 78 -38.52 15.61 47.30
N GLY A 79 -39.13 14.99 46.28
CA GLY A 79 -39.15 15.54 44.90
C GLY A 79 -39.99 16.81 44.79
N ASP A 80 -41.04 16.98 45.57
CA ASP A 80 -41.92 18.16 45.52
C ASP A 80 -41.17 19.39 46.07
N ASP A 81 -40.51 19.24 47.23
CA ASP A 81 -39.70 20.31 47.84
C ASP A 81 -38.54 20.72 46.91
N PHE A 82 -37.88 19.75 46.26
CA PHE A 82 -36.83 20.04 45.30
C PHE A 82 -37.37 20.81 44.10
N GLN A 83 -38.54 20.46 43.57
CA GLN A 83 -39.14 21.10 42.41
C GLN A 83 -39.63 22.51 42.75
N GLU A 84 -40.14 22.72 43.98
CA GLU A 84 -40.53 24.06 44.47
C GLU A 84 -39.30 24.98 44.63
N ALA A 85 -38.19 24.45 45.13
CA ALA A 85 -36.93 25.15 45.31
C ALA A 85 -36.20 25.42 43.96
N ASN A 86 -36.36 24.53 42.97
CA ASN A 86 -35.72 24.59 41.65
C ASN A 86 -36.75 24.46 40.53
N PRO A 87 -37.60 25.47 40.33
CA PRO A 87 -38.76 25.41 39.41
C PRO A 87 -38.32 25.20 37.93
N ASN A 88 -37.12 25.53 37.57
CA ASN A 88 -36.56 25.32 36.23
C ASN A 88 -35.76 24.02 36.09
N GLY A 89 -35.82 23.12 37.10
CA GLY A 89 -34.99 21.94 37.17
C GLY A 89 -33.57 22.26 37.65
N LEU A 90 -32.65 21.32 37.37
CA LEU A 90 -31.23 21.53 37.74
C LEU A 90 -30.55 22.49 36.77
N ASP A 91 -30.00 23.56 37.32
CA ASP A 91 -29.20 24.52 36.56
C ASP A 91 -27.74 24.01 36.52
N VAL A 92 -27.33 23.53 35.35
CA VAL A 92 -26.03 22.86 35.13
C VAL A 92 -25.06 23.89 34.53
N GLY A 93 -23.91 24.06 35.16
CA GLY A 93 -22.85 24.92 34.67
C GLY A 93 -22.14 25.70 35.79
N ALA A 94 -21.05 26.40 35.45
CA ALA A 94 -20.19 27.07 36.42
C ALA A 94 -20.90 28.22 37.19
N LYS A 95 -22.04 28.66 36.73
CA LYS A 95 -22.86 29.74 37.36
C LYS A 95 -24.20 29.25 37.88
N GLY A 96 -24.46 27.91 37.76
CA GLY A 96 -25.70 27.32 38.24
C GLY A 96 -25.88 27.49 39.73
N LYS A 97 -27.10 27.81 40.16
CA LYS A 97 -27.48 27.95 41.56
C LYS A 97 -28.67 27.02 41.83
N ASN A 98 -28.39 25.92 42.51
CA ASN A 98 -29.41 24.96 42.87
C ASN A 98 -29.56 24.93 44.40
N GLN A 99 -30.77 24.69 44.89
CA GLN A 99 -31.05 24.51 46.32
C GLN A 99 -31.30 23.03 46.58
N PHE A 100 -30.59 22.44 47.53
CA PHE A 100 -30.67 21.07 47.93
C PHE A 100 -31.06 20.93 49.42
N GLY A 101 -31.83 19.95 49.76
CA GLY A 101 -32.09 19.54 51.13
C GLY A 101 -30.83 18.91 51.77
N ILE A 102 -30.92 18.66 53.11
CA ILE A 102 -29.77 18.17 53.90
C ILE A 102 -29.28 16.79 53.42
N ASN A 103 -30.18 15.95 52.92
CA ASN A 103 -29.87 14.60 52.48
C ASN A 103 -29.85 14.47 50.92
N ASP A 104 -30.09 15.54 50.21
CA ASP A 104 -30.05 15.53 48.78
C ASP A 104 -28.60 15.49 48.29
N ARG A 105 -28.39 14.82 47.18
CA ARG A 105 -27.05 14.79 46.55
C ARG A 105 -27.15 14.78 45.05
N VAL A 106 -26.13 15.30 44.42
CA VAL A 106 -25.90 15.26 42.99
C VAL A 106 -24.66 14.45 42.71
N GLU A 107 -24.78 13.51 41.81
CA GLU A 107 -23.63 12.73 41.31
C GLU A 107 -23.49 12.95 39.83
N ILE A 108 -22.30 13.29 39.41
CA ILE A 108 -21.95 13.31 37.99
C ILE A 108 -21.26 11.99 37.67
N VAL A 109 -21.94 11.17 36.89
CA VAL A 109 -21.37 9.92 36.39
C VAL A 109 -20.73 10.24 35.04
N GLN A 110 -19.42 10.10 34.99
CA GLN A 110 -18.63 10.32 33.79
C GLN A 110 -17.79 9.06 33.56
N ILE A 111 -17.75 8.60 32.28
CA ILE A 111 -16.89 7.49 31.90
C ILE A 111 -15.46 8.04 31.85
N GLU A 112 -14.52 7.39 32.56
CA GLU A 112 -13.12 7.77 32.47
C GLU A 112 -12.49 7.27 31.16
N ALA A 113 -11.77 8.16 30.46
CA ALA A 113 -11.01 7.79 29.29
C ALA A 113 -9.79 6.96 29.71
N THR A 114 -9.83 5.68 29.47
CA THR A 114 -8.71 4.77 29.82
C THR A 114 -7.51 4.91 28.87
N GLY A 115 -7.65 5.60 27.75
CA GLY A 115 -6.62 5.68 26.70
C GLY A 115 -6.38 4.37 25.93
N ALA A 116 -7.16 3.33 26.20
CA ALA A 116 -7.01 2.03 25.55
C ALA A 116 -7.30 2.10 24.03
N ILE A 117 -8.40 2.77 23.64
CA ILE A 117 -8.79 2.89 22.24
C ILE A 117 -7.75 3.67 21.44
N PRO A 118 -7.31 4.88 21.84
CA PRO A 118 -6.24 5.59 21.14
C PRO A 118 -4.93 4.79 21.04
N SER A 119 -4.59 4.01 22.06
CA SER A 119 -3.39 3.18 22.04
C SER A 119 -3.49 2.03 21.02
N GLU A 120 -4.67 1.42 20.87
CA GLU A 120 -4.89 0.38 19.87
C GLU A 120 -4.95 0.97 18.44
N MET A 121 -5.52 2.16 18.28
CA MET A 121 -5.49 2.89 17.00
C MET A 121 -4.06 3.14 16.52
N LEU A 122 -3.17 3.63 17.39
CA LEU A 122 -1.75 3.80 17.08
C LEU A 122 -1.08 2.48 16.70
N ARG A 123 -1.42 1.39 17.38
CA ARG A 123 -0.91 0.06 17.03
C ARG A 123 -1.37 -0.42 15.66
N ASP A 124 -2.61 -0.11 15.29
CA ASP A 124 -3.12 -0.44 13.96
C ASP A 124 -2.47 0.43 12.87
N GLU A 125 -2.17 1.71 13.16
CA GLU A 125 -1.38 2.57 12.27
C GLU A 125 0.02 1.99 12.04
N ASP A 126 0.71 1.59 13.10
CA ASP A 126 2.03 0.95 13.00
C ASP A 126 1.98 -0.34 12.16
N ARG A 127 0.95 -1.17 12.35
CA ARG A 127 0.73 -2.38 11.53
C ARG A 127 0.51 -2.05 10.06
N MET A 128 -0.28 -1.00 9.77
CA MET A 128 -0.51 -0.54 8.39
C MET A 128 0.78 -0.04 7.73
N VAL A 129 1.59 0.73 8.47
CA VAL A 129 2.89 1.20 7.99
C VAL A 129 3.82 0.02 7.71
N MET A 130 3.92 -0.94 8.62
CA MET A 130 4.75 -2.14 8.42
C MET A 130 4.27 -2.99 7.24
N SER A 131 2.96 -3.19 7.09
CA SER A 131 2.39 -3.92 5.95
C SER A 131 2.63 -3.19 4.64
N GLY A 132 2.53 -1.85 4.63
CA GLY A 132 2.86 -1.01 3.48
C GLY A 132 4.34 -1.11 3.10
N ALA A 133 5.24 -1.06 4.07
CA ALA A 133 6.68 -1.20 3.84
C ALA A 133 7.03 -2.57 3.24
N GLN A 134 6.40 -3.66 3.70
CA GLN A 134 6.61 -5.01 3.16
C GLN A 134 6.19 -5.17 1.69
N LEU A 135 5.32 -4.29 1.17
CA LEU A 135 4.96 -4.30 -0.25
C LEU A 135 6.12 -3.84 -1.14
N VAL A 136 6.99 -3.01 -0.62
CA VAL A 136 8.06 -2.33 -1.38
C VAL A 136 9.43 -2.90 -1.06
N THR A 137 9.68 -3.26 0.22
CA THR A 137 10.98 -3.76 0.66
C THR A 137 11.14 -5.26 0.39
N ASP A 138 12.31 -5.64 -0.11
CA ASP A 138 12.69 -7.04 -0.24
C ASP A 138 12.91 -7.65 1.16
N ASN A 139 12.38 -8.83 1.40
CA ASN A 139 12.59 -9.58 2.65
C ASN A 139 14.02 -10.15 2.68
N SER A 140 15.01 -9.30 2.87
CA SER A 140 16.44 -9.69 2.91
C SER A 140 16.94 -10.04 4.31
N ALA A 141 16.09 -10.54 5.21
CA ALA A 141 16.50 -10.95 6.54
C ALA A 141 17.38 -12.22 6.47
N ASN A 142 18.69 -12.05 6.68
CA ASN A 142 19.67 -13.01 7.22
C ASN A 142 19.61 -14.47 6.75
N GLU A 143 19.49 -14.75 5.46
CA GLU A 143 19.64 -16.10 4.95
C GLU A 143 21.01 -16.34 4.34
N THR A 144 21.60 -17.50 4.68
CA THR A 144 22.89 -17.95 4.15
C THR A 144 22.83 -18.17 2.64
N LEU A 145 23.93 -17.88 1.94
CA LEU A 145 24.07 -17.96 0.47
C LEU A 145 23.57 -19.27 -0.20
N GLY A 146 23.39 -20.34 0.57
CA GLY A 146 22.86 -21.62 0.08
C GLY A 146 21.34 -21.68 -0.02
N ALA A 147 20.61 -20.98 0.84
CA ALA A 147 19.16 -20.92 0.84
C ALA A 147 18.62 -19.94 -0.23
N LYS A 148 19.42 -18.93 -0.61
CA LYS A 148 19.07 -17.90 -1.61
C LYS A 148 18.71 -18.41 -3.01
N ARG A 149 19.06 -19.65 -3.35
CA ARG A 149 18.83 -20.21 -4.70
C ARG A 149 17.47 -20.89 -4.85
N ILE A 150 16.84 -21.30 -3.75
CA ILE A 150 15.58 -22.06 -3.79
C ILE A 150 14.38 -21.14 -3.59
N ASP A 151 14.55 -19.95 -2.99
CA ASP A 151 13.46 -19.05 -2.60
C ASP A 151 13.61 -17.61 -3.11
N ALA A 152 14.19 -17.43 -4.30
CA ALA A 152 14.35 -16.10 -4.91
C ALA A 152 13.00 -15.34 -5.02
N ASN A 153 11.90 -16.06 -5.18
CA ASN A 153 10.56 -15.46 -5.24
C ASN A 153 10.00 -15.08 -3.85
N ALA A 154 10.39 -15.77 -2.80
CA ALA A 154 9.95 -15.48 -1.43
C ALA A 154 10.66 -14.27 -0.80
N SER A 155 11.86 -13.94 -1.30
CA SER A 155 12.63 -12.78 -0.83
C SER A 155 12.29 -11.46 -1.55
N MET A 156 11.57 -11.51 -2.67
CA MET A 156 11.18 -10.30 -3.41
C MET A 156 10.01 -9.58 -2.73
N SER A 157 10.00 -8.26 -2.82
CA SER A 157 8.83 -7.48 -2.44
C SER A 157 7.62 -7.85 -3.31
N ALA A 158 6.41 -7.71 -2.75
CA ALA A 158 5.18 -8.05 -3.47
C ALA A 158 5.04 -7.26 -4.79
N LEU A 159 5.37 -5.96 -4.78
CA LEU A 159 5.33 -5.12 -5.98
C LEU A 159 6.32 -5.55 -7.04
N LYS A 160 7.52 -5.93 -6.63
CA LYS A 160 8.56 -6.41 -7.56
C LYS A 160 8.12 -7.71 -8.23
N ARG A 161 7.53 -8.64 -7.48
CA ARG A 161 6.97 -9.90 -8.01
C ARG A 161 5.84 -9.63 -9.00
N ILE A 162 4.89 -8.75 -8.67
CA ILE A 162 3.81 -8.32 -9.56
C ILE A 162 4.38 -7.73 -10.86
N SER A 163 5.38 -6.86 -10.77
CA SER A 163 6.04 -6.27 -11.95
C SER A 163 6.70 -7.31 -12.85
N TYR A 164 7.32 -8.33 -12.27
CA TYR A 164 7.86 -9.46 -13.04
C TYR A 164 6.76 -10.29 -13.69
N ASN A 165 5.68 -10.62 -12.96
CA ASN A 165 4.57 -11.40 -13.51
C ASN A 165 3.91 -10.67 -14.67
N ILE A 166 3.69 -9.35 -14.54
CA ILE A 166 3.15 -8.52 -15.62
C ILE A 166 4.12 -8.50 -16.80
N SER A 167 5.43 -8.30 -16.56
CA SER A 167 6.44 -8.24 -17.61
C SER A 167 6.51 -9.55 -18.39
N ASP A 168 6.47 -10.68 -17.71
CA ASP A 168 6.51 -12.01 -18.33
C ASP A 168 5.22 -12.30 -19.12
N GLY A 169 4.06 -11.94 -18.56
CA GLY A 169 2.78 -12.10 -19.23
C GLY A 169 2.70 -11.25 -20.52
N PHE A 170 3.15 -10.00 -20.50
CA PHE A 170 3.20 -9.18 -21.71
C PHE A 170 4.19 -9.70 -22.75
N LYS A 171 5.35 -10.23 -22.32
CA LYS A 171 6.29 -10.87 -23.22
C LYS A 171 5.64 -12.05 -23.96
N GLN A 172 4.85 -12.85 -23.25
CA GLN A 172 4.11 -13.96 -23.86
C GLN A 172 3.05 -13.45 -24.84
N LEU A 173 2.30 -12.41 -24.49
CA LEU A 173 1.33 -11.77 -25.39
C LEU A 173 1.98 -11.25 -26.68
N PHE A 174 3.16 -10.60 -26.59
CA PHE A 174 3.90 -10.14 -27.75
C PHE A 174 4.41 -11.30 -28.60
N THR A 175 4.80 -12.41 -27.98
CA THR A 175 5.20 -13.63 -28.70
C THR A 175 4.03 -14.19 -29.53
N TRP A 176 2.84 -14.30 -28.97
CA TRP A 176 1.65 -14.72 -29.72
C TRP A 176 1.29 -13.72 -30.83
N THR A 177 1.37 -12.42 -30.54
CA THR A 177 1.11 -11.37 -31.55
C THR A 177 2.05 -11.51 -32.73
N ALA A 178 3.34 -11.72 -32.49
CA ALA A 178 4.33 -11.95 -33.55
C ALA A 178 4.00 -13.21 -34.38
N GLN A 179 3.61 -14.31 -33.71
CA GLN A 179 3.15 -15.53 -34.39
C GLN A 179 1.96 -15.28 -35.33
N PHE A 180 0.97 -14.47 -34.87
CA PHE A 180 -0.18 -14.10 -35.70
C PHE A 180 0.22 -13.24 -36.93
N LEU A 181 1.23 -12.38 -36.77
CA LEU A 181 1.77 -11.55 -37.86
C LEU A 181 2.72 -12.33 -38.77
N GLY A 182 3.18 -13.52 -38.37
CA GLY A 182 4.17 -14.30 -39.11
C GLY A 182 5.59 -13.77 -38.97
N GLU A 183 5.87 -13.06 -37.90
CA GLU A 183 7.17 -12.46 -37.59
C GLU A 183 7.82 -13.14 -36.37
N GLU A 184 9.14 -13.02 -36.24
CA GLU A 184 9.83 -13.44 -35.03
C GLU A 184 9.64 -12.38 -33.93
N SER A 185 9.31 -12.82 -32.69
CA SER A 185 9.20 -11.92 -31.57
C SER A 185 10.59 -11.48 -31.09
N THR A 186 10.94 -10.23 -31.38
CA THR A 186 12.14 -9.57 -30.84
C THR A 186 11.78 -8.58 -29.72
N SER A 187 10.48 -8.46 -29.40
CA SER A 187 9.98 -7.50 -28.42
C SER A 187 10.36 -7.90 -27.01
N THR A 188 10.95 -6.97 -26.28
CA THR A 188 11.18 -7.11 -24.82
C THR A 188 10.27 -6.14 -24.11
N TYR A 189 9.60 -6.62 -23.07
CA TYR A 189 8.79 -5.80 -22.18
C TYR A 189 9.28 -5.97 -20.75
N LYS A 190 9.56 -4.88 -20.07
CA LYS A 190 9.99 -4.89 -18.69
C LYS A 190 9.41 -3.68 -17.99
N LEU A 191 8.58 -3.93 -16.96
CA LEU A 191 8.16 -2.89 -16.03
C LEU A 191 9.31 -2.53 -15.08
N ASN A 192 9.29 -1.29 -14.61
CA ASN A 192 10.17 -0.91 -13.52
C ASN A 192 9.89 -1.80 -12.30
N SER A 193 10.94 -2.37 -11.75
CA SER A 193 10.92 -3.21 -10.56
C SER A 193 11.69 -2.60 -9.39
N ASP A 194 12.18 -1.37 -9.59
CA ASP A 194 12.95 -0.61 -8.62
C ASP A 194 12.02 0.45 -8.02
N PHE A 195 11.43 0.13 -6.87
CA PHE A 195 10.44 0.97 -6.19
C PHE A 195 11.03 1.78 -5.05
N ILE A 196 12.30 1.55 -4.72
CA ILE A 196 13.03 2.27 -3.69
C ILE A 196 14.04 3.13 -4.42
N THR A 197 13.87 4.43 -4.33
CA THR A 197 14.92 5.37 -4.70
C THR A 197 16.01 5.25 -3.64
N ASP A 198 17.14 4.65 -4.00
CA ASP A 198 18.33 4.71 -3.17
C ASP A 198 18.72 6.18 -3.04
N ASP A 199 18.65 6.71 -1.83
CA ASP A 199 19.19 8.04 -1.55
C ASP A 199 20.68 8.04 -1.93
N LEU A 200 21.04 8.84 -2.93
CA LEU A 200 22.42 9.02 -3.34
C LEU A 200 23.19 9.69 -2.21
N THR A 201 23.89 8.89 -1.42
CA THR A 201 24.81 9.44 -0.44
C THR A 201 26.07 9.99 -1.14
N PRO A 202 26.74 11.02 -0.58
CA PRO A 202 28.00 11.54 -1.12
C PRO A 202 29.05 10.44 -1.30
N GLU A 203 29.04 9.43 -0.43
CA GLU A 203 29.96 8.29 -0.48
C GLU A 203 29.68 7.42 -1.71
N MET A 204 28.42 7.17 -2.05
CA MET A 204 28.04 6.40 -3.25
C MET A 204 28.42 7.16 -4.52
N ILE A 205 28.21 8.47 -4.57
CA ILE A 205 28.62 9.31 -5.70
C ILE A 205 30.14 9.23 -5.90
N ASN A 206 30.89 9.39 -4.83
CA ASN A 206 32.35 9.31 -4.87
C ASN A 206 32.85 7.92 -5.31
N ALA A 207 32.23 6.85 -4.84
CA ALA A 207 32.55 5.48 -5.24
C ALA A 207 32.28 5.26 -6.74
N HIS A 208 31.15 5.72 -7.27
CA HIS A 208 30.83 5.64 -8.70
C HIS A 208 31.82 6.47 -9.55
N MET A 209 32.13 7.69 -9.12
CA MET A 209 33.14 8.52 -9.78
C MET A 209 34.51 7.85 -9.82
N ALA A 210 34.93 7.22 -8.74
CA ALA A 210 36.20 6.50 -8.69
C ALA A 210 36.22 5.31 -9.67
N LEU A 211 35.13 4.56 -9.80
CA LEU A 211 34.99 3.46 -10.76
C LEU A 211 35.05 3.94 -12.22
N VAL A 212 34.41 5.09 -12.51
CA VAL A 212 34.46 5.70 -13.84
C VAL A 212 35.86 6.23 -14.14
N GLN A 213 36.50 6.93 -13.20
CA GLN A 213 37.87 7.43 -13.34
C GLN A 213 38.91 6.29 -13.47
N GLY A 214 38.66 5.16 -12.79
CA GLY A 214 39.44 3.94 -12.91
C GLY A 214 39.26 3.17 -14.22
N GLY A 215 38.34 3.62 -15.11
CA GLY A 215 38.03 2.96 -16.38
C GLY A 215 37.30 1.63 -16.24
N ILE A 216 36.71 1.35 -15.08
CA ILE A 216 35.94 0.12 -14.80
C ILE A 216 34.52 0.27 -15.31
N LEU A 217 33.93 1.46 -15.18
CA LEU A 217 32.58 1.78 -15.65
C LEU A 217 32.61 2.92 -16.69
N PRO A 218 31.73 2.89 -17.69
CA PRO A 218 31.60 4.00 -18.63
C PRO A 218 30.92 5.20 -17.94
N ALA A 219 31.25 6.44 -18.37
CA ALA A 219 30.69 7.66 -17.78
C ALA A 219 29.15 7.75 -17.84
N VAL A 220 28.53 7.09 -18.83
CA VAL A 220 27.07 7.00 -19.00
C VAL A 220 26.37 6.37 -17.77
N THR A 221 27.06 5.51 -17.02
CA THR A 221 26.48 4.91 -15.81
C THR A 221 26.21 5.93 -14.71
N LEU A 222 26.93 7.06 -14.66
CA LEU A 222 26.64 8.16 -13.75
C LEU A 222 25.32 8.84 -14.07
N ASN A 223 24.94 8.94 -15.37
CA ASN A 223 23.67 9.48 -15.79
C ASN A 223 22.52 8.58 -15.34
N GLU A 224 22.67 7.26 -15.42
CA GLU A 224 21.68 6.29 -14.91
C GLU A 224 21.49 6.42 -13.41
N VAL A 225 22.59 6.56 -12.66
CA VAL A 225 22.55 6.78 -11.22
C VAL A 225 21.86 8.10 -10.89
N ALA A 226 22.16 9.18 -11.61
CA ALA A 226 21.54 10.48 -11.43
C ALA A 226 20.02 10.45 -11.73
N ARG A 227 19.60 9.70 -12.76
CA ARG A 227 18.16 9.51 -13.07
C ARG A 227 17.45 8.70 -11.98
N LYS A 228 18.06 7.63 -11.50
CA LYS A 228 17.49 6.82 -10.40
C LYS A 228 17.31 7.60 -9.10
N ALA A 229 18.20 8.54 -8.85
CA ALA A 229 18.13 9.45 -7.70
C ALA A 229 17.28 10.71 -7.96
N GLU A 230 16.53 10.74 -9.05
CA GLU A 230 15.65 11.85 -9.44
C GLU A 230 16.36 13.22 -9.53
N LEU A 231 17.70 13.22 -9.74
CA LEU A 231 18.47 14.44 -9.91
C LEU A 231 18.30 15.04 -11.31
N THR A 232 17.92 14.23 -12.29
CA THR A 232 17.69 14.66 -13.67
C THR A 232 16.76 13.69 -14.40
N ASP A 233 15.86 14.23 -15.23
CA ASP A 233 15.00 13.45 -16.13
C ASP A 233 15.53 13.40 -17.57
N LYS A 234 16.70 14.04 -17.83
CA LYS A 234 17.26 14.16 -19.17
C LYS A 234 17.77 12.83 -19.69
N THR A 235 17.63 12.62 -21.01
CA THR A 235 18.25 11.51 -21.72
C THR A 235 19.77 11.69 -21.81
N ASP A 236 20.50 10.62 -22.18
CA ASP A 236 21.96 10.69 -22.32
C ASP A 236 22.38 11.67 -23.41
N GLU A 237 21.58 11.77 -24.50
CA GLU A 237 21.80 12.72 -25.55
C GLU A 237 21.60 14.17 -25.11
N GLU A 238 20.56 14.44 -24.33
CA GLU A 238 20.28 15.78 -23.78
C GLU A 238 21.33 16.21 -22.76
N ILE A 239 21.86 15.27 -21.95
CA ILE A 239 22.95 15.53 -21.01
C ILE A 239 24.23 15.84 -21.79
N ALA A 240 24.57 15.04 -22.81
CA ALA A 240 25.73 15.27 -23.67
C ALA A 240 25.68 16.61 -24.40
N GLN A 241 24.51 16.98 -24.92
CA GLN A 241 24.27 18.27 -25.53
C GLN A 241 24.48 19.42 -24.56
N ALA A 242 23.87 19.33 -23.36
CA ALA A 242 23.98 20.35 -22.32
C ALA A 242 25.43 20.57 -21.85
N LEU A 243 26.21 19.46 -21.71
CA LEU A 243 27.62 19.53 -21.35
C LEU A 243 28.45 20.16 -22.48
N THR A 244 28.13 19.92 -23.76
CA THR A 244 28.79 20.54 -24.93
C THR A 244 28.52 22.03 -24.94
N ASP A 245 27.29 22.45 -24.72
CA ASP A 245 26.88 23.86 -24.66
C ASP A 245 27.54 24.61 -23.50
N GLN A 246 27.74 23.95 -22.34
CA GLN A 246 28.47 24.51 -21.20
C GLN A 246 29.97 24.73 -21.49
N ASN A 247 30.59 23.88 -22.30
CA ASN A 247 32.02 24.00 -22.62
C ASN A 247 32.28 25.03 -23.75
N LEU A 248 31.21 25.59 -24.34
CA LEU A 248 31.29 26.65 -25.36
C LEU A 248 31.15 28.08 -24.80
N LEU A 249 30.85 28.20 -23.49
CA LEU A 249 30.78 29.45 -22.72
C LEU A 249 32.07 29.69 -21.93
#